data_531beffdfe9a03fed97c41666b89c23d
#
_entry.id   531beffdfe9a03fed97c41666b89c23d
#
_cell.length_a   1.000
_cell.length_b   1.000
_cell.length_c   1.000
_cell.angle_alpha   90.00
_cell.angle_beta   90.00
_cell.angle_gamma   90.00
#
_symmetry.space_group_name_H-M   'P 1'
#
loop_
_entity.id
_entity.type
_entity.pdbx_description
1 polymer ?
#
loop_
_entity_poly.entity_id
_entity_poly.type
_entity_poly.pdbx_seq_one_letter_code
_entity_poly.pdbx_strand_id
1 'polypeptide(L)'
;MTDTLNLYYARIANMGDLLNPLIIERCFGYRVERCSFLTGDLCAIGSGLAQYKLHGNPLMKLQQCINGFTHPHVDVWGSGFINYDDAQGRFFKRDMRFHAVRGELTRRRVERMTGRTLDIPTGDGGILASELLDTLPEKRYDIGIVPHVCDLNDPAAAELVRRYDNAKLINVKDDPITVLTQIAQCRCVLSSSLHGLIAADSFHIPNLHIVFSDRPLGDGYKFDDYYSAYDVQHRPWDLRVNAAPTLSEAADGWRIRPEQVEEKKRLLRAAFPYPAVNGGSL
;
A
#
# COMPACT_ATOMS: atom_id res chain seq x y z
N MET A 1 13.36 5.61 26.25
CA MET A 1 12.76 4.30 25.94
C MET A 1 12.06 4.48 24.62
N THR A 2 12.30 3.64 23.65
CA THR A 2 11.61 3.71 22.35
C THR A 2 10.19 3.21 22.59
N ASP A 3 9.19 4.04 22.30
CA ASP A 3 7.79 3.64 22.44
C ASP A 3 7.47 2.53 21.45
N THR A 4 6.71 1.54 21.90
CA THR A 4 6.35 0.38 21.08
C THR A 4 4.92 0.50 20.60
N LEU A 5 4.69 0.26 19.30
CA LEU A 5 3.36 0.20 18.68
C LEU A 5 3.03 -1.24 18.28
N ASN A 6 1.85 -1.70 18.69
CA ASN A 6 1.30 -2.98 18.26
C ASN A 6 0.62 -2.81 16.92
N LEU A 7 1.19 -3.39 15.88
CA LEU A 7 0.74 -3.20 14.50
C LEU A 7 0.27 -4.52 13.89
N TYR A 8 -0.94 -4.48 13.32
CA TYR A 8 -1.40 -5.58 12.48
C TYR A 8 -0.95 -5.41 11.04
N TYR A 9 -0.23 -6.39 10.53
CA TYR A 9 0.05 -6.55 9.10
C TYR A 9 0.14 -8.04 8.73
N ALA A 10 -0.08 -8.38 7.46
CA ALA A 10 -0.04 -9.77 7.01
C ALA A 10 1.39 -10.32 7.09
N ARG A 11 1.52 -11.58 7.53
CA ARG A 11 2.84 -12.27 7.60
C ARG A 11 3.11 -13.01 6.29
N ILE A 12 3.04 -12.31 5.18
CA ILE A 12 3.35 -12.84 3.87
C ILE A 12 4.70 -12.26 3.46
N ALA A 13 5.57 -13.07 2.86
CA ALA A 13 6.79 -12.57 2.24
C ALA A 13 6.40 -11.73 1.01
N ASN A 14 6.11 -10.47 1.25
CA ASN A 14 5.68 -9.48 0.27
C ASN A 14 6.13 -8.10 0.75
N MET A 15 6.90 -7.41 -0.06
CA MET A 15 7.43 -6.08 0.24
C MET A 15 6.34 -5.16 0.82
N GLY A 16 5.16 -5.12 0.20
CA GLY A 16 4.08 -4.22 0.61
C GLY A 16 3.64 -4.38 2.06
N ASP A 17 3.51 -5.62 2.55
CA ASP A 17 3.15 -5.89 3.93
C ASP A 17 4.30 -5.53 4.89
N LEU A 18 5.54 -5.76 4.45
CA LEU A 18 6.74 -5.50 5.24
C LEU A 18 7.15 -4.02 5.27
N LEU A 19 6.61 -3.17 4.40
CA LEU A 19 6.75 -1.72 4.51
C LEU A 19 6.13 -1.17 5.80
N ASN A 20 5.14 -1.85 6.38
CA ASN A 20 4.48 -1.42 7.61
C ASN A 20 5.47 -1.15 8.76
N PRO A 21 6.22 -2.16 9.28
CA PRO A 21 7.18 -1.90 10.35
C PRO A 21 8.29 -0.94 9.92
N LEU A 22 8.83 -1.09 8.71
CA LEU A 22 9.97 -0.29 8.25
C LEU A 22 9.66 1.22 8.22
N ILE A 23 8.51 1.61 7.68
CA ILE A 23 8.10 3.02 7.60
C ILE A 23 7.82 3.56 9.00
N ILE A 24 7.11 2.81 9.84
CA ILE A 24 6.79 3.26 11.20
C ILE A 24 8.07 3.44 12.03
N GLU A 25 9.01 2.50 11.94
CA GLU A 25 10.26 2.57 12.68
C GLU A 25 11.18 3.68 12.15
N ARG A 26 11.36 3.76 10.84
CA ARG A 26 12.30 4.71 10.22
C ARG A 26 11.78 6.15 10.22
N CYS A 27 10.52 6.34 9.85
CA CYS A 27 9.96 7.67 9.65
C CYS A 27 9.40 8.31 10.93
N PHE A 28 9.02 7.48 11.92
CA PHE A 28 8.35 7.98 13.13
C PHE A 28 9.04 7.58 14.45
N GLY A 29 10.06 6.71 14.40
CA GLY A 29 10.91 6.36 15.54
C GLY A 29 10.31 5.36 16.52
N TYR A 30 9.18 4.72 16.19
CA TYR A 30 8.57 3.69 17.04
C TYR A 30 9.15 2.32 16.76
N ARG A 31 9.29 1.52 17.81
CA ARG A 31 9.50 0.07 17.65
C ARG A 31 8.16 -0.57 17.31
N VAL A 32 8.12 -1.46 16.33
CA VAL A 32 6.91 -2.17 15.93
C VAL A 32 6.89 -3.60 16.47
N GLU A 33 5.84 -3.94 17.20
CA GLU A 33 5.52 -5.32 17.55
C GLU A 33 4.31 -5.79 16.76
N ARG A 34 4.49 -6.91 16.03
CA ARG A 34 3.43 -7.48 15.23
C ARG A 34 2.40 -8.19 16.12
N CYS A 35 1.15 -7.83 15.95
CA CYS A 35 0.04 -8.39 16.71
C CYS A 35 -1.12 -8.87 15.81
N SER A 36 -2.21 -9.30 16.45
CA SER A 36 -3.49 -9.57 15.80
C SER A 36 -4.24 -8.27 15.51
N PHE A 37 -5.09 -8.25 14.49
CA PHE A 37 -6.04 -7.15 14.25
C PHE A 37 -7.02 -6.93 15.43
N LEU A 38 -7.17 -7.90 16.32
CA LEU A 38 -8.01 -7.80 17.52
C LEU A 38 -7.35 -6.97 18.62
N THR A 39 -6.02 -6.90 18.65
CA THR A 39 -5.24 -6.30 19.75
C THR A 39 -4.34 -5.16 19.29
N GLY A 40 -4.23 -4.93 17.97
CA GLY A 40 -3.37 -3.88 17.41
C GLY A 40 -3.82 -2.48 17.76
N ASP A 41 -2.87 -1.57 17.94
CA ASP A 41 -3.09 -0.15 18.19
C ASP A 41 -3.32 0.60 16.86
N LEU A 42 -2.64 0.13 15.80
CA LEU A 42 -2.61 0.79 14.50
C LEU A 42 -2.91 -0.19 13.35
N CYS A 43 -3.70 0.27 12.39
CA CYS A 43 -3.90 -0.31 11.06
C CYS A 43 -3.34 0.68 10.03
N ALA A 44 -2.21 0.36 9.42
CA ALA A 44 -1.51 1.27 8.54
C ALA A 44 -1.56 0.82 7.07
N ILE A 45 -0.43 0.55 6.44
CA ILE A 45 -0.25 0.37 5.00
C ILE A 45 -1.01 -0.85 4.45
N GLY A 46 -1.57 -0.70 3.26
CA GLY A 46 -2.18 -1.79 2.50
C GLY A 46 -3.69 -1.93 2.69
N SER A 47 -4.23 -3.16 2.55
CA SER A 47 -5.68 -3.41 2.48
C SER A 47 -6.23 -4.05 3.77
N GLY A 48 -5.79 -3.57 4.94
CA GLY A 48 -6.09 -4.15 6.25
C GLY A 48 -7.50 -3.92 6.79
N LEU A 49 -8.25 -2.91 6.29
CA LEU A 49 -9.52 -2.49 6.88
C LEU A 49 -10.60 -3.57 6.89
N ALA A 50 -10.60 -4.46 5.90
CA ALA A 50 -11.57 -5.56 5.84
C ALA A 50 -11.49 -6.49 7.06
N GLN A 51 -10.32 -6.64 7.68
CA GLN A 51 -10.12 -7.49 8.86
C GLN A 51 -10.84 -6.98 10.11
N TYR A 52 -11.12 -5.67 10.15
CA TYR A 52 -11.82 -5.03 11.26
C TYR A 52 -13.34 -5.09 11.15
N LYS A 53 -13.90 -5.65 10.09
CA LYS A 53 -15.33 -5.93 9.98
C LYS A 53 -15.71 -7.09 10.89
N LEU A 54 -16.86 -6.97 11.55
CA LEU A 54 -17.43 -8.06 12.34
C LEU A 54 -17.77 -9.24 11.42
N HIS A 55 -17.06 -10.35 11.58
CA HIS A 55 -17.21 -11.53 10.73
C HIS A 55 -17.00 -12.83 11.52
N GLY A 56 -17.34 -13.94 10.90
CA GLY A 56 -17.14 -15.26 11.45
C GLY A 56 -18.36 -15.81 12.21
N ASN A 57 -18.15 -16.95 12.88
CA ASN A 57 -19.17 -17.63 13.65
C ASN A 57 -19.46 -16.91 14.99
N PRO A 58 -20.51 -17.31 15.74
CA PRO A 58 -20.88 -16.66 17.01
C PRO A 58 -19.76 -16.59 18.05
N LEU A 59 -18.91 -17.64 18.16
CA LEU A 59 -17.78 -17.64 19.09
C LEU A 59 -16.72 -16.60 18.70
N MET A 60 -16.40 -16.49 17.41
CA MET A 60 -15.47 -15.46 16.92
C MET A 60 -16.03 -14.05 17.17
N LYS A 61 -17.33 -13.84 16.93
CA LYS A 61 -17.99 -12.56 17.21
C LYS A 61 -17.95 -12.21 18.69
N LEU A 62 -18.19 -13.18 19.56
CA LEU A 62 -18.09 -12.99 21.01
C LEU A 62 -16.67 -12.59 21.42
N GLN A 63 -15.66 -13.31 20.93
CA GLN A 63 -14.25 -12.99 21.19
C GLN A 63 -13.88 -11.58 20.70
N GLN A 64 -14.36 -11.18 19.51
CA GLN A 64 -14.17 -9.84 18.98
C GLN A 64 -14.81 -8.77 19.88
N CYS A 65 -16.01 -9.06 20.44
CA CYS A 65 -16.65 -8.18 21.40
C CYS A 65 -15.84 -8.04 22.70
N ILE A 66 -15.33 -9.15 23.24
CA ILE A 66 -14.49 -9.13 24.46
C ILE A 66 -13.20 -8.32 24.21
N ASN A 67 -12.52 -8.55 23.10
CA ASN A 67 -11.33 -7.77 22.74
C ASN A 67 -11.64 -6.29 22.54
N GLY A 68 -12.84 -5.94 22.08
CA GLY A 68 -13.29 -4.56 21.99
C GLY A 68 -13.40 -3.85 23.35
N PHE A 69 -13.54 -4.56 24.45
CA PHE A 69 -13.50 -3.98 25.80
C PHE A 69 -12.06 -3.77 26.31
N THR A 70 -11.16 -4.73 26.01
CA THR A 70 -9.77 -4.67 26.48
C THR A 70 -8.89 -3.78 25.58
N HIS A 71 -9.21 -3.71 24.28
CA HIS A 71 -8.52 -2.87 23.27
C HIS A 71 -9.57 -2.02 22.55
N PRO A 72 -10.08 -0.96 23.20
CA PRO A 72 -11.25 -0.24 22.70
C PRO A 72 -10.99 0.53 21.41
N HIS A 73 -9.77 0.99 21.20
CA HIS A 73 -9.41 1.83 20.06
C HIS A 73 -8.48 1.14 19.08
N VAL A 74 -8.57 1.53 17.82
CA VAL A 74 -7.56 1.27 16.79
C VAL A 74 -7.47 2.50 15.89
N ASP A 75 -6.26 3.01 15.74
CA ASP A 75 -5.97 4.10 14.83
C ASP A 75 -5.81 3.58 13.41
N VAL A 76 -6.33 4.32 12.43
CA VAL A 76 -6.23 3.97 11.01
C VAL A 76 -5.46 5.05 10.30
N TRP A 77 -4.37 4.67 9.63
CA TRP A 77 -3.49 5.58 8.92
C TRP A 77 -3.04 4.99 7.57
N GLY A 78 -3.62 5.49 6.47
CA GLY A 78 -3.23 5.11 5.10
C GLY A 78 -3.72 3.75 4.60
N SER A 79 -4.49 3.00 5.39
CA SER A 79 -5.04 1.70 4.99
C SER A 79 -6.32 1.83 4.17
N GLY A 80 -6.64 0.78 3.39
CA GLY A 80 -7.86 0.70 2.58
C GLY A 80 -8.50 -0.69 2.58
N PHE A 81 -9.49 -0.88 1.71
CA PHE A 81 -10.11 -2.17 1.45
C PHE A 81 -9.45 -2.87 0.27
N ILE A 82 -9.72 -4.17 0.10
CA ILE A 82 -9.13 -4.98 -0.97
C ILE A 82 -10.06 -5.13 -2.18
N ASN A 83 -11.37 -5.06 -1.98
CA ASN A 83 -12.40 -5.32 -2.99
C ASN A 83 -13.59 -4.37 -2.89
N TYR A 84 -14.44 -4.39 -3.94
CA TYR A 84 -15.69 -3.63 -4.02
C TYR A 84 -16.83 -4.16 -3.16
N ASP A 85 -16.62 -5.22 -2.38
CA ASP A 85 -17.66 -5.81 -1.54
C ASP A 85 -18.49 -4.73 -0.83
N ASP A 86 -19.78 -4.64 -1.18
CA ASP A 86 -20.77 -3.75 -0.58
C ASP A 86 -21.44 -4.37 0.66
N ALA A 87 -20.94 -5.50 1.13
CA ALA A 87 -21.47 -6.11 2.35
C ALA A 87 -21.52 -5.05 3.44
N GLN A 88 -22.74 -4.63 3.78
CA GLN A 88 -23.05 -3.69 4.86
C GLN A 88 -22.66 -4.36 6.18
N GLY A 89 -21.39 -4.33 6.51
CA GLY A 89 -20.87 -4.80 7.79
C GLY A 89 -20.54 -3.61 8.66
N ARG A 90 -20.99 -3.63 9.91
CA ARG A 90 -20.48 -2.69 10.92
C ARG A 90 -19.03 -3.05 11.20
N PHE A 91 -18.19 -2.04 11.46
CA PHE A 91 -16.89 -2.29 12.06
C PHE A 91 -17.05 -3.04 13.40
N PHE A 92 -15.96 -3.59 13.92
CA PHE A 92 -15.95 -4.17 15.25
C PHE A 92 -16.52 -3.23 16.31
N LYS A 93 -16.82 -3.74 17.50
CA LYS A 93 -17.04 -2.92 18.69
C LYS A 93 -15.75 -2.30 19.22
N ARG A 94 -14.82 -1.96 18.34
CA ARG A 94 -13.66 -1.11 18.61
C ARG A 94 -13.92 0.24 18.00
N ASP A 95 -13.53 1.28 18.69
CA ASP A 95 -13.57 2.64 18.16
C ASP A 95 -12.48 2.78 17.09
N MET A 96 -12.89 2.93 15.83
CA MET A 96 -12.00 3.15 14.70
C MET A 96 -11.76 4.65 14.57
N ARG A 97 -10.53 5.08 14.87
CA ARG A 97 -10.09 6.47 14.76
C ARG A 97 -9.35 6.65 13.45
N PHE A 98 -9.97 7.32 12.50
CA PHE A 98 -9.41 7.52 11.18
C PHE A 98 -8.60 8.79 11.14
N HIS A 99 -7.30 8.69 10.84
CA HIS A 99 -6.36 9.81 10.67
C HIS A 99 -6.00 10.02 9.21
N ALA A 100 -5.91 8.94 8.44
CA ALA A 100 -5.78 8.92 7.00
C ALA A 100 -6.31 7.59 6.46
N VAL A 101 -6.77 7.56 5.21
CA VAL A 101 -7.13 6.32 4.49
C VAL A 101 -6.52 6.34 3.10
N ARG A 102 -6.36 5.17 2.49
CA ARG A 102 -5.64 5.04 1.21
C ARG A 102 -6.19 5.90 0.09
N GLY A 103 -7.49 5.96 -0.08
CA GLY A 103 -8.09 6.70 -1.18
C GLY A 103 -9.50 7.20 -0.90
N GLU A 104 -10.03 8.00 -1.83
CA GLU A 104 -11.37 8.56 -1.75
C GLU A 104 -12.46 7.48 -1.74
N LEU A 105 -12.24 6.35 -2.42
CA LEU A 105 -13.21 5.25 -2.44
C LEU A 105 -13.31 4.62 -1.04
N THR A 106 -12.18 4.42 -0.37
CA THR A 106 -12.14 3.96 1.03
C THR A 106 -12.77 5.00 1.96
N ARG A 107 -12.46 6.30 1.83
CA ARG A 107 -13.04 7.36 2.66
C ARG A 107 -14.56 7.34 2.58
N ARG A 108 -15.12 7.41 1.38
CA ARG A 108 -16.57 7.37 1.14
C ARG A 108 -17.22 6.09 1.66
N ARG A 109 -16.52 4.96 1.55
CA ARG A 109 -17.01 3.67 2.07
C ARG A 109 -17.07 3.68 3.59
N VAL A 110 -16.04 4.17 4.25
CA VAL A 110 -16.01 4.31 5.71
C VAL A 110 -17.08 5.26 6.19
N GLU A 111 -17.27 6.41 5.54
CA GLU A 111 -18.33 7.37 5.85
C GLU A 111 -19.72 6.72 5.78
N ARG A 112 -20.02 5.99 4.72
CA ARG A 112 -21.29 5.22 4.61
C ARG A 112 -21.45 4.17 5.70
N MET A 113 -20.37 3.46 6.06
CA MET A 113 -20.41 2.40 7.08
C MET A 113 -20.59 2.95 8.50
N THR A 114 -20.03 4.11 8.79
CA THR A 114 -20.00 4.68 10.14
C THR A 114 -21.04 5.77 10.37
N GLY A 115 -21.61 6.33 9.30
CA GLY A 115 -22.48 7.51 9.36
C GLY A 115 -21.75 8.80 9.74
N ARG A 116 -20.40 8.81 9.69
CA ARG A 116 -19.55 9.96 10.03
C ARG A 116 -19.00 10.58 8.75
N THR A 117 -18.92 11.90 8.68
CA THR A 117 -18.12 12.63 7.68
C THR A 117 -16.67 12.68 8.15
N LEU A 118 -15.74 12.39 7.27
CA LEU A 118 -14.31 12.34 7.59
C LEU A 118 -13.56 13.44 6.82
N ASP A 119 -13.07 14.43 7.56
CA ASP A 119 -12.14 15.44 7.03
C ASP A 119 -10.70 15.03 7.34
N ILE A 120 -10.22 14.07 6.56
CA ILE A 120 -8.90 13.44 6.71
C ILE A 120 -8.21 13.32 5.36
N PRO A 121 -6.87 13.33 5.32
CA PRO A 121 -6.13 13.11 4.10
C PRO A 121 -6.32 11.70 3.55
N THR A 122 -6.18 11.58 2.22
CA THR A 122 -6.10 10.32 1.52
C THR A 122 -4.70 10.08 0.97
N GLY A 123 -4.24 8.84 1.06
CA GLY A 123 -2.94 8.35 0.59
C GLY A 123 -2.58 7.03 1.26
N ASP A 124 -1.86 6.17 0.57
CA ASP A 124 -1.28 4.96 1.16
C ASP A 124 0.02 5.32 1.88
N GLY A 125 0.20 4.85 3.12
CA GLY A 125 1.42 5.12 3.89
C GLY A 125 2.71 4.60 3.23
N GLY A 126 2.58 3.63 2.31
CA GLY A 126 3.69 3.14 1.48
C GLY A 126 4.34 4.22 0.59
N ILE A 127 3.68 5.37 0.39
CA ILE A 127 4.25 6.50 -0.35
C ILE A 127 5.50 7.09 0.33
N LEU A 128 5.75 6.79 1.60
CA LEU A 128 6.98 7.16 2.30
C LEU A 128 8.15 6.20 2.02
N ALA A 129 8.00 5.21 1.14
CA ALA A 129 9.01 4.18 0.88
C ALA A 129 10.37 4.73 0.44
N SER A 130 10.40 5.87 -0.27
CA SER A 130 11.66 6.51 -0.68
C SER A 130 12.53 6.97 0.49
N GLU A 131 11.94 7.20 1.65
CA GLU A 131 12.63 7.65 2.85
C GLU A 131 13.34 6.50 3.61
N LEU A 132 13.11 5.26 3.16
CA LEU A 132 13.81 4.08 3.67
C LEU A 132 15.23 3.93 3.08
N LEU A 133 15.57 4.66 2.02
CA LEU A 133 16.88 4.65 1.41
C LEU A 133 17.63 5.93 1.79
N ASP A 134 18.78 5.78 2.44
CA ASP A 134 19.64 6.94 2.83
C ASP A 134 20.20 7.69 1.62
N THR A 135 20.42 6.96 0.51
CA THR A 135 20.91 7.51 -0.76
C THR A 135 20.18 6.87 -1.93
N LEU A 136 19.81 7.67 -2.92
CA LEU A 136 19.23 7.16 -4.14
C LEU A 136 20.31 6.49 -5.01
N PRO A 137 20.11 5.25 -5.46
CA PRO A 137 21.05 4.58 -6.33
C PRO A 137 21.02 5.17 -7.74
N GLU A 138 22.12 5.00 -8.48
CA GLU A 138 22.18 5.34 -9.89
C GLU A 138 21.22 4.48 -10.72
N LYS A 139 20.68 5.07 -11.81
CA LYS A 139 19.81 4.35 -12.74
C LYS A 139 20.62 3.32 -13.53
N ARG A 140 20.17 2.08 -13.49
CA ARG A 140 20.83 0.91 -14.13
C ARG A 140 19.95 0.25 -15.18
N TYR A 141 18.64 0.29 -15.01
CA TYR A 141 17.68 -0.38 -15.86
C TYR A 141 16.75 0.60 -16.52
N ASP A 142 16.42 0.37 -17.78
CA ASP A 142 15.43 1.20 -18.46
C ASP A 142 14.04 0.89 -17.97
N ILE A 143 13.78 -0.38 -17.63
CA ILE A 143 12.48 -0.82 -17.15
C ILE A 143 12.60 -1.86 -16.03
N GLY A 144 11.83 -1.64 -14.94
CA GLY A 144 11.61 -2.62 -13.88
C GLY A 144 10.25 -3.30 -14.06
N ILE A 145 10.22 -4.62 -14.00
CA ILE A 145 8.98 -5.38 -14.03
C ILE A 145 8.76 -5.96 -12.64
N VAL A 146 7.66 -5.53 -12.01
CA VAL A 146 7.33 -5.86 -10.60
C VAL A 146 6.00 -6.64 -10.56
N PRO A 147 6.03 -7.97 -10.79
CA PRO A 147 4.83 -8.79 -10.73
C PRO A 147 4.26 -8.86 -9.31
N HIS A 148 2.94 -8.99 -9.22
CA HIS A 148 2.28 -9.39 -7.97
C HIS A 148 2.79 -10.77 -7.52
N VAL A 149 2.76 -11.04 -6.22
CA VAL A 149 3.23 -12.31 -5.65
C VAL A 149 2.63 -13.55 -6.33
N CYS A 150 1.38 -13.47 -6.80
CA CYS A 150 0.69 -14.52 -7.54
C CYS A 150 1.19 -14.67 -8.99
N ASP A 151 1.81 -13.65 -9.55
CA ASP A 151 2.25 -13.58 -10.95
C ASP A 151 3.77 -13.77 -11.12
N LEU A 152 4.53 -13.92 -10.04
CA LEU A 152 5.99 -14.03 -10.08
C LEU A 152 6.50 -15.17 -10.97
N ASN A 153 5.77 -16.28 -11.00
CA ASN A 153 6.11 -17.46 -11.79
C ASN A 153 5.28 -17.53 -13.08
N ASP A 154 4.61 -16.46 -13.47
CA ASP A 154 3.87 -16.43 -14.73
C ASP A 154 4.87 -16.38 -15.90
N PRO A 155 4.76 -17.26 -16.89
CA PRO A 155 5.62 -17.21 -18.08
C PRO A 155 5.58 -15.86 -18.80
N ALA A 156 4.43 -15.16 -18.76
CA ALA A 156 4.28 -13.84 -19.36
C ALA A 156 5.19 -12.79 -18.70
N ALA A 157 5.48 -12.90 -17.40
CA ALA A 157 6.40 -11.99 -16.72
C ALA A 157 7.85 -12.16 -17.24
N ALA A 158 8.30 -13.42 -17.42
CA ALA A 158 9.61 -13.69 -17.99
C ALA A 158 9.68 -13.31 -19.48
N GLU A 159 8.60 -13.50 -20.23
CA GLU A 159 8.50 -13.07 -21.63
C GLU A 159 8.56 -11.54 -21.74
N LEU A 160 7.87 -10.82 -20.85
CA LEU A 160 7.89 -9.36 -20.82
C LEU A 160 9.31 -8.81 -20.60
N VAL A 161 10.09 -9.43 -19.71
CA VAL A 161 11.51 -9.04 -19.49
C VAL A 161 12.33 -9.17 -20.78
N ARG A 162 12.12 -10.26 -21.55
CA ARG A 162 12.86 -10.49 -22.81
C ARG A 162 12.54 -9.53 -23.94
N ARG A 163 11.44 -8.75 -23.80
CA ARG A 163 11.02 -7.77 -24.79
C ARG A 163 11.77 -6.45 -24.72
N TYR A 164 12.52 -6.22 -23.66
CA TYR A 164 13.28 -4.98 -23.47
C TYR A 164 14.76 -5.32 -23.31
N ASP A 165 15.63 -4.56 -23.95
CA ASP A 165 17.08 -4.82 -23.96
C ASP A 165 17.70 -4.69 -22.56
N ASN A 166 17.17 -3.79 -21.72
CA ASN A 166 17.70 -3.52 -20.38
C ASN A 166 16.59 -3.52 -19.33
N ALA A 167 15.98 -4.69 -19.11
CA ALA A 167 14.92 -4.89 -18.13
C ALA A 167 15.40 -5.66 -16.90
N LYS A 168 14.75 -5.39 -15.76
CA LYS A 168 14.95 -6.10 -14.49
C LYS A 168 13.63 -6.70 -14.02
N LEU A 169 13.58 -8.02 -13.83
CA LEU A 169 12.52 -8.65 -13.04
C LEU A 169 12.80 -8.44 -11.56
N ILE A 170 11.86 -7.84 -10.86
CA ILE A 170 11.96 -7.50 -9.44
C ILE A 170 11.01 -8.40 -8.65
N ASN A 171 11.56 -9.19 -7.74
CA ASN A 171 10.79 -10.13 -6.95
C ASN A 171 10.31 -9.47 -5.65
N VAL A 172 9.01 -9.24 -5.53
CA VAL A 172 8.39 -8.62 -4.34
C VAL A 172 8.52 -9.44 -3.05
N LYS A 173 9.04 -10.67 -3.10
CA LYS A 173 9.32 -11.52 -1.93
C LYS A 173 10.70 -11.31 -1.35
N ASP A 174 11.59 -10.63 -2.07
CA ASP A 174 12.93 -10.32 -1.58
C ASP A 174 12.85 -9.32 -0.42
N ASP A 175 13.97 -9.11 0.24
CA ASP A 175 14.08 -8.10 1.30
C ASP A 175 13.55 -6.73 0.81
N PRO A 176 12.69 -6.04 1.58
CA PRO A 176 12.06 -4.81 1.13
C PRO A 176 13.04 -3.71 0.70
N ILE A 177 14.14 -3.53 1.42
CA ILE A 177 15.15 -2.51 1.06
C ILE A 177 15.82 -2.88 -0.26
N THR A 178 16.07 -4.17 -0.50
CA THR A 178 16.57 -4.67 -1.78
C THR A 178 15.59 -4.40 -2.92
N VAL A 179 14.29 -4.66 -2.70
CA VAL A 179 13.23 -4.41 -3.70
C VAL A 179 13.13 -2.91 -4.00
N LEU A 180 13.10 -2.06 -2.98
CA LEU A 180 13.07 -0.60 -3.13
C LEU A 180 14.30 -0.09 -3.88
N THR A 181 15.48 -0.60 -3.55
CA THR A 181 16.73 -0.25 -4.26
C THR A 181 16.65 -0.62 -5.74
N GLN A 182 16.16 -1.82 -6.07
CA GLN A 182 15.99 -2.26 -7.45
C GLN A 182 14.97 -1.41 -8.20
N ILE A 183 13.84 -1.04 -7.56
CA ILE A 183 12.85 -0.11 -8.15
C ILE A 183 13.52 1.26 -8.40
N ALA A 184 14.23 1.80 -7.41
CA ALA A 184 14.90 3.09 -7.53
C ALA A 184 15.98 3.11 -8.65
N GLN A 185 16.56 1.97 -8.99
CA GLN A 185 17.51 1.82 -10.11
C GLN A 185 16.84 1.82 -11.50
N CYS A 186 15.52 1.76 -11.59
CA CYS A 186 14.80 1.74 -12.86
C CYS A 186 14.44 3.16 -13.33
N ARG A 187 14.41 3.37 -14.67
CA ARG A 187 13.90 4.61 -15.28
C ARG A 187 12.39 4.61 -15.40
N CYS A 188 11.80 3.45 -15.56
CA CYS A 188 10.34 3.22 -15.63
C CYS A 188 10.00 1.90 -14.95
N VAL A 189 8.75 1.77 -14.45
CA VAL A 189 8.28 0.55 -13.79
C VAL A 189 6.96 0.07 -14.39
N LEU A 190 6.89 -1.20 -14.74
CA LEU A 190 5.65 -1.92 -15.04
C LEU A 190 5.31 -2.83 -13.86
N SER A 191 4.15 -2.68 -13.26
CA SER A 191 3.82 -3.46 -12.07
C SER A 191 2.39 -3.98 -12.05
N SER A 192 2.20 -5.25 -11.72
CA SER A 192 0.89 -5.79 -11.30
C SER A 192 0.75 -5.82 -9.77
N SER A 193 1.76 -5.36 -9.02
CA SER A 193 1.72 -5.18 -7.58
C SER A 193 1.40 -3.72 -7.23
N LEU A 194 0.37 -3.50 -6.39
CA LEU A 194 0.03 -2.15 -5.95
C LEU A 194 1.22 -1.44 -5.28
N HIS A 195 1.91 -2.10 -4.36
CA HIS A 195 3.06 -1.48 -3.69
C HIS A 195 4.29 -1.32 -4.58
N GLY A 196 4.38 -2.06 -5.69
CA GLY A 196 5.36 -1.79 -6.74
C GLY A 196 5.11 -0.43 -7.41
N LEU A 197 3.85 -0.08 -7.68
CA LEU A 197 3.44 1.24 -8.21
C LEU A 197 3.66 2.34 -7.17
N ILE A 198 3.18 2.13 -5.93
CA ILE A 198 3.34 3.10 -4.84
C ILE A 198 4.82 3.41 -4.57
N ALA A 199 5.68 2.40 -4.57
CA ALA A 199 7.12 2.59 -4.42
C ALA A 199 7.72 3.37 -5.59
N ALA A 200 7.32 3.07 -6.83
CA ALA A 200 7.77 3.84 -8.00
C ALA A 200 7.31 5.30 -7.91
N ASP A 201 6.06 5.57 -7.54
CA ASP A 201 5.56 6.92 -7.30
C ASP A 201 6.34 7.64 -6.19
N SER A 202 6.65 6.92 -5.10
CA SER A 202 7.45 7.47 -3.99
C SER A 202 8.83 7.96 -4.42
N PHE A 203 9.43 7.31 -5.43
CA PHE A 203 10.71 7.70 -6.05
C PHE A 203 10.54 8.62 -7.26
N HIS A 204 9.35 9.09 -7.58
CA HIS A 204 9.04 9.88 -8.78
C HIS A 204 9.45 9.17 -10.08
N ILE A 205 9.24 7.85 -10.14
CA ILE A 205 9.57 7.04 -11.30
C ILE A 205 8.29 6.80 -12.11
N PRO A 206 8.28 7.14 -13.42
CA PRO A 206 7.19 6.79 -14.31
C PRO A 206 6.82 5.32 -14.18
N ASN A 207 5.52 5.04 -14.05
CA ASN A 207 5.06 3.69 -13.87
C ASN A 207 3.71 3.43 -14.51
N LEU A 208 3.44 2.17 -14.83
CA LEU A 208 2.19 1.74 -15.41
C LEU A 208 1.70 0.45 -14.73
N HIS A 209 0.42 0.45 -14.34
CA HIS A 209 -0.23 -0.77 -13.87
C HIS A 209 -0.46 -1.71 -15.05
N ILE A 210 0.15 -2.89 -14.98
CA ILE A 210 -0.04 -3.98 -15.96
C ILE A 210 -0.80 -5.14 -15.34
N VAL A 211 -1.56 -5.87 -16.16
CA VAL A 211 -2.31 -7.06 -15.74
C VAL A 211 -1.79 -8.28 -16.49
N PHE A 212 -1.30 -9.29 -15.76
CA PHE A 212 -0.92 -10.60 -16.29
C PHE A 212 -2.08 -11.60 -16.24
N SER A 213 -2.86 -11.56 -15.15
CA SER A 213 -3.88 -12.56 -14.84
C SER A 213 -4.96 -12.02 -13.91
N ASP A 214 -6.00 -12.82 -13.67
CA ASP A 214 -7.05 -12.52 -12.67
C ASP A 214 -6.72 -13.12 -11.28
N ARG A 215 -5.49 -13.62 -11.06
CA ARG A 215 -5.08 -14.22 -9.78
C ARG A 215 -4.92 -13.23 -8.62
N PRO A 216 -4.47 -11.98 -8.83
CA PRO A 216 -4.40 -11.02 -7.73
C PRO A 216 -5.79 -10.75 -7.14
N LEU A 217 -5.91 -10.95 -5.81
CA LEU A 217 -7.19 -10.72 -5.13
C LEU A 217 -7.64 -9.25 -5.24
N GLY A 218 -8.97 -9.06 -5.34
CA GLY A 218 -9.61 -7.77 -5.12
C GLY A 218 -10.02 -7.01 -6.36
N ASP A 219 -10.59 -7.65 -7.38
CA ASP A 219 -11.39 -7.03 -8.48
C ASP A 219 -10.96 -5.61 -8.97
N GLY A 220 -9.71 -5.20 -8.71
CA GLY A 220 -9.17 -3.89 -9.08
C GLY A 220 -9.38 -2.78 -8.04
N TYR A 221 -10.28 -2.92 -7.06
CA TYR A 221 -10.61 -1.87 -6.08
C TYR A 221 -9.40 -1.21 -5.45
N LYS A 222 -8.40 -1.98 -5.00
CA LYS A 222 -7.22 -1.44 -4.32
C LYS A 222 -6.43 -0.45 -5.18
N PHE A 223 -6.42 -0.65 -6.50
CA PHE A 223 -5.78 0.25 -7.45
C PHE A 223 -6.65 1.49 -7.69
N ASP A 224 -7.95 1.29 -7.98
CA ASP A 224 -8.89 2.39 -8.17
C ASP A 224 -8.91 3.31 -6.95
N ASP A 225 -8.89 2.72 -5.75
CA ASP A 225 -8.83 3.45 -4.49
C ASP A 225 -7.53 4.26 -4.35
N TYR A 226 -6.37 3.66 -4.65
CA TYR A 226 -5.09 4.37 -4.61
C TYR A 226 -5.07 5.56 -5.57
N TYR A 227 -5.43 5.35 -6.83
CA TYR A 227 -5.45 6.43 -7.83
C TYR A 227 -6.49 7.50 -7.52
N SER A 228 -7.59 7.16 -6.84
CA SER A 228 -8.60 8.13 -6.41
C SER A 228 -8.07 9.17 -5.42
N ALA A 229 -6.99 8.86 -4.69
CA ALA A 229 -6.33 9.82 -3.80
C ALA A 229 -5.67 10.98 -4.56
N TYR A 230 -5.39 10.80 -5.85
CA TYR A 230 -4.73 11.78 -6.72
C TYR A 230 -5.67 12.38 -7.76
N ASP A 231 -6.97 12.06 -7.69
CA ASP A 231 -7.98 12.44 -8.69
C ASP A 231 -7.60 11.94 -10.10
N VAL A 232 -7.03 10.75 -10.18
CA VAL A 232 -6.59 10.10 -11.41
C VAL A 232 -7.49 8.91 -11.69
N GLN A 233 -8.04 8.86 -12.92
CA GLN A 233 -8.76 7.67 -13.37
C GLN A 233 -7.78 6.54 -13.66
N HIS A 234 -7.88 5.46 -12.88
CA HIS A 234 -7.08 4.27 -13.08
C HIS A 234 -7.43 3.57 -14.41
N ARG A 235 -6.40 3.19 -15.17
CA ARG A 235 -6.52 2.45 -16.44
C ARG A 235 -5.36 1.46 -16.53
N PRO A 236 -5.59 0.18 -16.20
CA PRO A 236 -4.54 -0.83 -16.31
C PRO A 236 -4.27 -1.18 -17.76
N TRP A 237 -3.02 -1.53 -18.04
CA TRP A 237 -2.61 -2.11 -19.31
C TRP A 237 -2.69 -3.63 -19.23
N ASP A 238 -3.71 -4.20 -19.87
CA ASP A 238 -3.96 -5.63 -19.83
C ASP A 238 -3.12 -6.36 -20.89
N LEU A 239 -2.10 -7.09 -20.45
CA LEU A 239 -1.19 -7.85 -21.31
C LEU A 239 -1.82 -9.10 -21.94
N ARG A 240 -3.02 -9.49 -21.51
CA ARG A 240 -3.74 -10.62 -22.11
C ARG A 240 -4.37 -10.26 -23.46
N VAL A 241 -4.61 -8.99 -23.69
CA VAL A 241 -5.27 -8.44 -24.88
C VAL A 241 -4.46 -7.37 -25.60
N ASN A 242 -3.43 -6.82 -24.97
CA ASN A 242 -2.54 -5.82 -25.56
C ASN A 242 -1.10 -6.36 -25.68
N ALA A 243 -0.38 -5.88 -26.67
CA ALA A 243 1.07 -6.09 -26.75
C ALA A 243 1.79 -5.41 -25.55
N ALA A 244 3.04 -5.79 -25.31
CA ALA A 244 3.87 -5.12 -24.31
C ALA A 244 3.98 -3.62 -24.65
N PRO A 245 3.77 -2.72 -23.67
CA PRO A 245 3.88 -1.28 -23.90
C PRO A 245 5.31 -0.90 -24.28
N THR A 246 5.47 0.08 -25.15
CA THR A 246 6.76 0.76 -25.35
C THR A 246 7.16 1.55 -24.11
N LEU A 247 8.44 1.94 -23.99
CA LEU A 247 8.88 2.80 -22.89
C LEU A 247 8.14 4.15 -22.87
N SER A 248 7.81 4.71 -24.04
CA SER A 248 7.03 5.94 -24.15
C SER A 248 5.61 5.73 -23.64
N GLU A 249 4.91 4.70 -24.09
CA GLU A 249 3.55 4.39 -23.63
C GLU A 249 3.50 4.14 -22.11
N ALA A 250 4.53 3.50 -21.57
CA ALA A 250 4.63 3.28 -20.12
C ALA A 250 4.82 4.59 -19.37
N ALA A 251 5.68 5.47 -19.86
CA ALA A 251 5.90 6.78 -19.26
C ALA A 251 4.66 7.71 -19.40
N ASP A 252 4.02 7.71 -20.56
CA ASP A 252 2.80 8.49 -20.84
C ASP A 252 1.60 7.99 -20.01
N GLY A 253 1.62 6.74 -19.62
CA GLY A 253 0.63 6.12 -18.72
C GLY A 253 0.73 6.62 -17.27
N TRP A 254 1.88 7.18 -16.87
CA TRP A 254 2.07 7.74 -15.54
C TRP A 254 1.41 9.10 -15.42
N ARG A 255 0.42 9.22 -14.53
CA ARG A 255 -0.42 10.42 -14.40
C ARG A 255 -0.36 11.10 -13.05
N ILE A 256 0.32 10.50 -12.08
CA ILE A 256 0.55 11.08 -10.77
C ILE A 256 1.76 12.01 -10.86
N ARG A 257 1.55 13.28 -10.55
CA ARG A 257 2.64 14.28 -10.64
C ARG A 257 3.50 14.24 -9.37
N PRO A 258 4.82 14.47 -9.49
CA PRO A 258 5.72 14.49 -8.33
C PRO A 258 5.26 15.40 -7.20
N GLU A 259 4.70 16.58 -7.53
CA GLU A 259 4.20 17.54 -6.52
C GLU A 259 3.02 16.96 -5.73
N GLN A 260 2.16 16.17 -6.36
CA GLN A 260 1.06 15.48 -5.67
C GLN A 260 1.60 14.39 -4.73
N VAL A 261 2.67 13.69 -5.12
CA VAL A 261 3.33 12.70 -4.27
C VAL A 261 3.91 13.37 -3.02
N GLU A 262 4.66 14.45 -3.17
CA GLU A 262 5.25 15.17 -2.05
C GLU A 262 4.19 15.76 -1.11
N GLU A 263 3.10 16.28 -1.66
CA GLU A 263 1.97 16.75 -0.85
C GLU A 263 1.33 15.60 -0.06
N LYS A 264 1.16 14.41 -0.66
CA LYS A 264 0.65 13.23 0.06
C LYS A 264 1.61 12.78 1.16
N LYS A 265 2.91 12.77 0.93
CA LYS A 265 3.92 12.48 1.97
C LYS A 265 3.78 13.44 3.14
N ARG A 266 3.72 14.76 2.86
CA ARG A 266 3.55 15.80 3.88
C ARG A 266 2.26 15.62 4.68
N LEU A 267 1.13 15.42 4.02
CA LEU A 267 -0.18 15.23 4.66
C LEU A 267 -0.22 13.97 5.52
N LEU A 268 0.32 12.86 5.02
CA LEU A 268 0.35 11.60 5.76
C LEU A 268 1.26 11.69 7.00
N ARG A 269 2.41 12.36 6.89
CA ARG A 269 3.26 12.61 8.07
C ARG A 269 2.53 13.43 9.13
N ALA A 270 1.87 14.51 8.73
CA ALA A 270 1.10 15.36 9.64
C ALA A 270 -0.10 14.63 10.28
N ALA A 271 -0.68 13.66 9.58
CA ALA A 271 -1.81 12.86 10.05
C ALA A 271 -1.41 11.59 10.83
N PHE A 272 -0.12 11.34 11.07
CA PHE A 272 0.29 10.19 11.87
C PHE A 272 -0.21 10.34 13.30
N PRO A 273 -0.89 9.33 13.88
CA PRO A 273 -1.66 9.51 15.13
C PRO A 273 -0.83 9.68 16.39
N TYR A 274 0.48 9.44 16.32
CA TYR A 274 1.36 9.47 17.48
C TYR A 274 2.45 10.53 17.31
N PRO A 275 2.90 11.21 18.40
CA PRO A 275 3.99 12.18 18.31
C PRO A 275 5.28 11.49 17.87
N ALA A 276 6.06 12.13 17.00
CA ALA A 276 7.36 11.58 16.61
C ALA A 276 8.25 11.37 17.85
N VAL A 277 8.79 10.16 18.00
CA VAL A 277 9.76 9.87 19.05
C VAL A 277 11.10 10.45 18.62
N ASN A 278 11.71 11.28 19.48
CA ASN A 278 12.97 11.99 19.20
C ASN A 278 14.05 11.05 18.64
N GLY A 279 14.39 11.24 17.40
CA GLY A 279 15.37 10.43 16.65
C GLY A 279 15.09 10.37 15.13
N GLY A 280 13.86 10.59 14.70
CA GLY A 280 13.52 10.75 13.30
C GLY A 280 13.84 12.20 12.88
N SER A 281 14.84 12.38 12.02
CA SER A 281 15.12 13.68 11.41
C SER A 281 13.88 14.18 10.65
N LEU A 282 13.44 15.39 11.03
CA LEU A 282 12.52 16.21 10.25
C LEU A 282 13.12 16.56 8.91
#